data_987f5dcdd2cd1e62b863e64914518416
#
_entry.id   987f5dcdd2cd1e62b863e64914518416
#
_cell.length_a   1.000
_cell.length_b   1.000
_cell.length_c   1.000
_cell.angle_alpha   90.00
_cell.angle_beta   90.00
_cell.angle_gamma   90.00
#
_symmetry.space_group_name_H-M   'P 1'
#
loop_
_entity.id
_entity.type
_entity.pdbx_description
1 polymer ?
#
loop_
_entity_poly.entity_id
_entity_poly.type
_entity_poly.pdbx_seq_one_letter_code
_entity_poly.pdbx_strand_id
1 'polypeptide(L)'
;MENNNLILGAGPAGLIAAYLNPEYKVVDSKPLGQLNMPFIPGPRLLQATTDMKWFVKEIASDLELKIENCVIGYHEDKGVYDAPDDNFKQKYSMRTRGHKGEGSHLSEGKTEIQHCEIGDFGEDSYKELFTRLLKIVEDRGQVWRATVEKIDIDKKKIVISSNEYSYENIISTLNLNLLSRLSPQIAAELKKQKIDLSTKSKSFYKCNYSFTVNEAMEYKHPSLSYDYIYSIDADWTRCTYFNDYIVYESAKPIKGENIEGNKIDMKFENLPIQIEYSKNIDEMCGIKMLGRFAQWNHKVKANEVLDRVKSWID
;
A
#
# COMPACT_ATOMS: atom_id res chain seq x y z
N MET A 1 -20.27 -15.63 21.12
CA MET A 1 -19.04 -15.61 20.32
C MET A 1 -17.89 -15.88 21.29
N GLU A 2 -17.29 -17.04 21.19
CA GLU A 2 -16.23 -17.46 22.13
C GLU A 2 -14.84 -16.87 21.80
N ASN A 3 -14.70 -16.18 20.69
CA ASN A 3 -13.42 -15.63 20.28
C ASN A 3 -13.55 -14.13 19.97
N ASN A 4 -13.03 -13.31 20.86
CA ASN A 4 -13.21 -11.86 20.88
C ASN A 4 -11.99 -11.11 20.30
N ASN A 5 -11.13 -11.80 19.53
CA ASN A 5 -10.00 -11.22 18.85
C ASN A 5 -10.41 -10.72 17.45
N LEU A 6 -10.13 -9.45 17.16
CA LEU A 6 -10.62 -8.80 15.93
C LEU A 6 -9.49 -8.21 15.12
N ILE A 7 -9.61 -8.35 13.80
CA ILE A 7 -8.83 -7.60 12.82
C ILE A 7 -9.79 -6.64 12.12
N LEU A 8 -9.50 -5.35 12.15
CA LEU A 8 -10.30 -4.33 11.50
C LEU A 8 -9.69 -3.97 10.13
N GLY A 9 -10.43 -4.33 9.07
CA GLY A 9 -10.03 -4.14 7.68
C GLY A 9 -9.48 -5.42 7.03
N ALA A 10 -10.06 -5.80 5.88
CA ALA A 10 -9.70 -6.96 5.07
C ALA A 10 -8.95 -6.55 3.78
N GLY A 11 -8.10 -5.54 3.85
CA GLY A 11 -7.09 -5.27 2.83
C GLY A 11 -5.90 -6.23 2.96
N PRO A 12 -4.86 -6.11 2.12
CA PRO A 12 -3.69 -6.99 2.14
C PRO A 12 -3.10 -7.23 3.53
N ALA A 13 -2.91 -6.17 4.33
CA ALA A 13 -2.36 -6.30 5.67
C ALA A 13 -3.26 -7.08 6.63
N GLY A 14 -4.58 -6.84 6.59
CA GLY A 14 -5.54 -7.56 7.43
C GLY A 14 -5.68 -9.02 7.03
N LEU A 15 -5.64 -9.32 5.75
CA LEU A 15 -5.70 -10.70 5.26
C LEU A 15 -4.44 -11.50 5.61
N ILE A 16 -3.25 -10.89 5.52
CA ILE A 16 -2.00 -11.51 6.01
C ILE A 16 -2.12 -11.82 7.50
N ALA A 17 -2.60 -10.85 8.30
CA ALA A 17 -2.77 -11.04 9.73
C ALA A 17 -3.78 -12.15 10.04
N ALA A 18 -4.91 -12.20 9.35
CA ALA A 18 -5.94 -13.23 9.54
C ALA A 18 -5.46 -14.64 9.15
N TYR A 19 -4.71 -14.73 8.06
CA TYR A 19 -4.16 -16.01 7.62
C TYR A 19 -3.24 -16.63 8.65
N LEU A 20 -2.39 -15.80 9.25
CA LEU A 20 -1.42 -16.24 10.27
C LEU A 20 -2.02 -16.38 11.67
N ASN A 21 -3.16 -15.78 11.94
CA ASN A 21 -3.86 -15.84 13.23
C ASN A 21 -5.29 -16.35 13.04
N PRO A 22 -5.50 -17.67 12.91
CA PRO A 22 -6.81 -18.25 12.60
C PRO A 22 -7.86 -18.01 13.70
N GLU A 23 -7.45 -17.66 14.91
CA GLU A 23 -8.33 -17.31 16.04
C GLU A 23 -8.91 -15.90 15.95
N TYR A 24 -8.42 -15.04 15.03
CA TYR A 24 -8.99 -13.70 14.85
C TYR A 24 -10.12 -13.69 13.82
N LYS A 25 -11.13 -12.85 14.06
CA LYS A 25 -12.16 -12.51 13.09
C LYS A 25 -11.82 -11.21 12.38
N VAL A 26 -11.93 -11.20 11.06
CA VAL A 26 -11.75 -10.00 10.24
C VAL A 26 -13.08 -9.29 10.03
N VAL A 27 -13.16 -8.03 10.36
CA VAL A 27 -14.34 -7.19 10.15
C VAL A 27 -14.07 -6.18 9.07
N ASP A 28 -14.81 -6.28 7.96
CA ASP A 28 -14.74 -5.31 6.86
C ASP A 28 -16.06 -5.33 6.06
N SER A 29 -16.56 -4.15 5.74
CA SER A 29 -17.76 -4.03 4.90
C SER A 29 -17.47 -4.28 3.41
N LYS A 30 -16.21 -4.08 2.99
CA LYS A 30 -15.77 -4.21 1.59
C LYS A 30 -14.37 -4.84 1.53
N PRO A 31 -14.28 -6.17 1.75
CA PRO A 31 -12.99 -6.88 1.67
C PRO A 31 -12.24 -6.58 0.38
N LEU A 32 -10.91 -6.67 0.43
CA LEU A 32 -9.96 -6.27 -0.60
C LEU A 32 -9.87 -4.76 -0.86
N GLY A 33 -10.84 -3.95 -0.41
CA GLY A 33 -10.79 -2.50 -0.50
C GLY A 33 -10.39 -1.98 -1.89
N GLN A 34 -9.26 -1.29 -1.98
CA GLN A 34 -8.76 -0.72 -3.23
C GLN A 34 -8.38 -1.75 -4.30
N LEU A 35 -8.18 -3.04 -3.94
CA LEU A 35 -7.90 -4.09 -4.92
C LEU A 35 -9.13 -4.42 -5.79
N ASN A 36 -10.33 -4.09 -5.33
CA ASN A 36 -11.57 -4.27 -6.10
C ASN A 36 -11.88 -3.15 -7.08
N MET A 37 -10.96 -2.19 -7.26
CA MET A 37 -11.15 -1.15 -8.25
C MET A 37 -11.05 -1.71 -9.67
N PRO A 38 -11.81 -1.14 -10.63
CA PRO A 38 -11.92 -1.68 -12.00
C PRO A 38 -10.66 -1.51 -12.86
N PHE A 39 -9.58 -0.99 -12.28
CA PHE A 39 -8.32 -0.76 -12.99
C PHE A 39 -7.13 -0.88 -12.02
N ILE A 40 -5.97 -1.19 -12.59
CA ILE A 40 -4.73 -1.40 -11.86
C ILE A 40 -4.20 -0.05 -11.39
N PRO A 41 -4.09 0.20 -10.08
CA PRO A 41 -3.57 1.48 -9.57
C PRO A 41 -2.02 1.57 -9.63
N GLY A 42 -1.39 0.93 -10.58
CA GLY A 42 0.05 0.78 -10.77
C GLY A 42 0.58 -0.58 -10.35
N PRO A 43 1.79 -0.94 -10.74
CA PRO A 43 2.38 -2.24 -10.45
C PRO A 43 2.47 -2.42 -8.95
N ARG A 44 2.03 -3.57 -8.50
CA ARG A 44 2.06 -3.99 -7.11
C ARG A 44 2.99 -5.16 -7.00
N LEU A 45 4.26 -4.86 -6.97
CA LEU A 45 5.31 -5.85 -6.85
C LEU A 45 5.50 -6.21 -5.38
N LEU A 46 5.75 -7.49 -5.12
CA LEU A 46 6.12 -7.98 -3.81
C LEU A 46 7.64 -8.06 -3.70
N GLN A 47 8.19 -7.65 -2.57
CA GLN A 47 9.63 -7.86 -2.33
C GLN A 47 9.90 -9.34 -2.15
N ALA A 48 10.90 -9.86 -2.86
CA ALA A 48 11.26 -11.29 -2.86
C ALA A 48 12.05 -11.71 -1.61
N THR A 49 11.56 -11.33 -0.42
CA THR A 49 12.15 -11.85 0.84
C THR A 49 11.84 -13.34 0.99
N THR A 50 12.65 -14.04 1.79
CA THR A 50 12.44 -15.48 2.05
C THR A 50 11.03 -15.74 2.57
N ASP A 51 10.56 -14.94 3.51
CA ASP A 51 9.22 -15.09 4.10
C ASP A 51 8.12 -14.77 3.10
N MET A 52 8.29 -13.76 2.25
CA MET A 52 7.30 -13.45 1.22
C MET A 52 7.23 -14.54 0.14
N LYS A 53 8.36 -15.11 -0.28
CA LYS A 53 8.38 -16.25 -1.21
C LYS A 53 7.66 -17.46 -0.61
N TRP A 54 7.95 -17.77 0.65
CA TRP A 54 7.24 -18.83 1.37
C TRP A 54 5.74 -18.55 1.41
N PHE A 55 5.34 -17.35 1.83
CA PHE A 55 3.93 -16.97 1.95
C PHE A 55 3.18 -17.08 0.62
N VAL A 56 3.76 -16.58 -0.47
CA VAL A 56 3.14 -16.70 -1.79
C VAL A 56 2.99 -18.15 -2.23
N LYS A 57 4.01 -18.98 -1.97
CA LYS A 57 3.95 -20.42 -2.29
C LYS A 57 2.87 -21.15 -1.50
N GLU A 58 2.64 -20.79 -0.25
CA GLU A 58 1.56 -21.35 0.57
C GLU A 58 0.17 -20.97 0.04
N ILE A 59 -0.02 -19.73 -0.42
CA ILE A 59 -1.31 -19.25 -0.90
C ILE A 59 -1.60 -19.67 -2.34
N ALA A 60 -0.56 -19.81 -3.14
CA ALA A 60 -0.65 -19.95 -4.58
C ALA A 60 0.46 -20.87 -5.10
N SER A 61 0.43 -22.14 -4.64
CA SER A 61 1.45 -23.15 -4.98
C SER A 61 1.50 -23.54 -6.46
N ASP A 62 0.43 -23.23 -7.19
CA ASP A 62 0.29 -23.43 -8.63
C ASP A 62 0.89 -22.27 -9.46
N LEU A 63 1.36 -21.20 -8.78
CA LEU A 63 1.94 -20.06 -9.43
C LEU A 63 3.45 -20.18 -9.56
N GLU A 64 3.95 -19.91 -10.74
CA GLU A 64 5.37 -19.72 -10.95
C GLU A 64 5.78 -18.32 -10.48
N LEU A 65 6.68 -18.27 -9.48
CA LEU A 65 7.25 -17.02 -9.01
C LEU A 65 8.37 -16.57 -9.94
N LYS A 66 8.14 -15.51 -10.70
CA LYS A 66 9.23 -14.83 -11.39
C LYS A 66 9.90 -13.88 -10.40
N ILE A 67 11.21 -14.00 -10.26
CA ILE A 67 12.04 -13.10 -9.47
C ILE A 67 12.89 -12.32 -10.45
N GLU A 68 12.60 -11.05 -10.61
CA GLU A 68 13.31 -10.17 -11.52
C GLU A 68 13.93 -9.00 -10.76
N ASN A 69 15.02 -8.49 -11.29
CA ASN A 69 15.63 -7.26 -10.80
C ASN A 69 14.91 -6.07 -11.42
N CYS A 70 14.46 -5.16 -10.59
CA CYS A 70 13.80 -3.95 -11.04
C CYS A 70 14.84 -2.88 -11.37
N VAL A 71 14.82 -2.39 -12.60
CA VAL A 71 15.72 -1.31 -13.04
C VAL A 71 15.01 0.03 -12.83
N ILE A 72 15.68 0.94 -12.10
CA ILE A 72 15.10 2.24 -11.74
C ILE A 72 15.87 3.36 -12.43
N GLY A 73 15.12 4.24 -13.12
CA GLY A 73 15.63 5.44 -13.74
C GLY A 73 15.19 6.72 -13.00
N TYR A 74 15.94 7.78 -13.19
CA TYR A 74 15.70 9.10 -12.59
C TYR A 74 15.68 10.15 -13.69
N HIS A 75 14.53 10.74 -13.96
CA HIS A 75 14.30 11.69 -15.04
C HIS A 75 14.44 13.14 -14.54
N GLU A 76 15.39 13.86 -15.13
CA GLU A 76 15.60 15.29 -14.94
C GLU A 76 15.90 15.94 -16.29
N ASP A 77 15.33 17.11 -16.57
CA ASP A 77 15.42 17.87 -17.82
C ASP A 77 14.93 17.03 -19.04
N LYS A 78 15.83 16.47 -19.80
CA LYS A 78 15.50 15.65 -20.98
C LYS A 78 16.18 14.28 -20.96
N GLY A 79 16.75 13.90 -19.84
CA GLY A 79 17.50 12.65 -19.70
C GLY A 79 17.00 11.76 -18.59
N VAL A 80 17.31 10.47 -18.70
CA VAL A 80 17.11 9.50 -17.64
C VAL A 80 18.46 8.98 -17.20
N TYR A 81 18.69 8.99 -15.89
CA TYR A 81 19.95 8.61 -15.24
C TYR A 81 19.76 7.41 -14.34
N ASP A 82 20.81 6.63 -14.14
CA ASP A 82 20.75 5.38 -13.33
C ASP A 82 20.81 5.63 -11.81
N ALA A 83 21.21 6.83 -11.38
CA ALA A 83 21.30 7.17 -9.97
C ALA A 83 20.89 8.62 -9.70
N PRO A 84 20.14 8.89 -8.61
CA PRO A 84 19.77 10.25 -8.23
C PRO A 84 20.90 10.90 -7.43
N ASP A 85 21.21 12.14 -7.75
CA ASP A 85 22.04 12.98 -6.88
C ASP A 85 21.20 13.56 -5.71
N ASP A 86 21.86 14.26 -4.80
CA ASP A 86 21.18 14.86 -3.64
C ASP A 86 20.24 15.99 -4.03
N ASN A 87 20.52 16.71 -5.11
CA ASN A 87 19.64 17.75 -5.64
C ASN A 87 18.34 17.14 -6.19
N PHE A 88 18.44 16.03 -6.95
CA PHE A 88 17.28 15.27 -7.41
C PHE A 88 16.44 14.80 -6.22
N LYS A 89 17.06 14.17 -5.21
CA LYS A 89 16.39 13.67 -4.02
C LYS A 89 15.61 14.77 -3.28
N GLN A 90 16.22 15.95 -3.12
CA GLN A 90 15.59 17.11 -2.50
C GLN A 90 14.41 17.64 -3.32
N LYS A 91 14.58 17.85 -4.63
CA LYS A 91 13.53 18.31 -5.54
C LYS A 91 12.36 17.32 -5.57
N TYR A 92 12.65 16.02 -5.65
CA TYR A 92 11.61 14.97 -5.62
C TYR A 92 10.83 14.97 -4.31
N SER A 93 11.53 15.12 -3.18
CA SER A 93 10.89 15.21 -1.86
C SER A 93 9.98 16.43 -1.75
N MET A 94 10.44 17.59 -2.21
CA MET A 94 9.63 18.82 -2.28
C MET A 94 8.38 18.63 -3.13
N ARG A 95 8.51 17.98 -4.28
CA ARG A 95 7.43 17.76 -5.22
C ARG A 95 6.37 16.79 -4.67
N THR A 96 6.81 15.68 -4.07
CA THR A 96 5.92 14.62 -3.60
C THR A 96 5.42 14.82 -2.18
N ARG A 97 6.21 15.43 -1.31
CA ARG A 97 5.93 15.56 0.13
C ARG A 97 5.71 17.00 0.59
N GLY A 98 6.19 17.99 -0.19
CA GLY A 98 6.06 19.41 0.09
C GLY A 98 7.04 19.93 1.14
N HIS A 99 8.07 19.18 1.48
CA HIS A 99 9.17 19.61 2.35
C HIS A 99 10.51 19.08 1.84
N LYS A 100 11.59 19.77 2.20
CA LYS A 100 12.96 19.30 1.93
C LYS A 100 13.21 18.10 2.86
N GLY A 101 13.21 16.89 2.30
CA GLY A 101 13.56 15.67 2.98
C GLY A 101 14.82 15.06 2.37
N GLU A 102 15.44 14.14 3.08
CA GLU A 102 16.66 13.46 2.60
C GLU A 102 16.43 12.55 1.39
N GLY A 103 15.21 12.51 0.82
CA GLY A 103 14.89 11.63 -0.30
C GLY A 103 15.16 10.16 -0.06
N SER A 104 15.23 9.78 1.22
CA SER A 104 15.64 8.45 1.70
C SER A 104 14.81 7.26 1.19
N HIS A 105 13.73 7.53 0.47
CA HIS A 105 12.92 6.51 -0.19
C HIS A 105 13.37 6.23 -1.64
N LEU A 106 14.23 7.09 -2.18
CA LEU A 106 14.92 6.85 -3.43
C LEU A 106 16.20 6.11 -3.05
N SER A 107 16.38 4.94 -3.58
CA SER A 107 17.50 4.09 -3.28
C SER A 107 18.81 4.76 -3.70
N GLU A 108 19.89 4.48 -2.99
CA GLU A 108 21.23 4.89 -3.37
C GLU A 108 21.88 3.80 -4.22
N GLY A 109 22.41 4.18 -5.39
CA GLY A 109 23.16 3.28 -6.27
C GLY A 109 22.31 2.40 -7.18
N LYS A 110 22.94 1.43 -7.85
CA LYS A 110 22.28 0.40 -8.66
C LYS A 110 21.30 -0.38 -7.79
N THR A 111 20.07 -0.01 -7.86
CA THR A 111 19.04 -0.59 -7.02
C THR A 111 18.40 -1.74 -7.75
N GLU A 112 19.03 -2.85 -7.68
CA GLU A 112 18.37 -4.11 -7.88
C GLU A 112 17.39 -4.31 -6.70
N ILE A 113 16.22 -3.74 -6.81
CA ILE A 113 15.13 -4.14 -5.93
C ILE A 113 14.63 -5.45 -6.50
N GLN A 114 14.92 -6.55 -5.84
CA GLN A 114 14.33 -7.83 -6.19
C GLN A 114 12.84 -7.75 -5.95
N HIS A 115 12.07 -7.77 -7.00
CA HIS A 115 10.63 -7.89 -6.94
C HIS A 115 10.24 -9.31 -7.30
N CYS A 116 9.21 -9.81 -6.64
CA CYS A 116 8.58 -11.06 -6.98
C CYS A 116 7.42 -10.75 -7.89
N GLU A 117 7.53 -11.01 -9.18
CA GLU A 117 6.36 -11.10 -10.04
C GLU A 117 5.68 -12.44 -9.79
N ILE A 118 4.37 -12.40 -9.61
CA ILE A 118 3.58 -13.60 -9.44
C ILE A 118 3.09 -14.01 -10.82
N GLY A 119 3.85 -14.89 -11.48
CA GLY A 119 3.49 -15.68 -12.64
C GLY A 119 2.67 -15.03 -13.77
N ASP A 120 2.20 -15.84 -14.70
CA ASP A 120 1.45 -15.46 -15.89
C ASP A 120 -0.04 -15.09 -15.62
N PHE A 121 -0.35 -14.48 -14.45
CA PHE A 121 -1.72 -14.06 -14.14
C PHE A 121 -2.18 -12.80 -14.88
N GLY A 122 -1.54 -12.42 -15.93
CA GLY A 122 -1.90 -11.21 -16.66
C GLY A 122 -1.80 -9.95 -15.78
N GLU A 123 -2.70 -9.02 -16.00
CA GLU A 123 -2.58 -7.64 -15.51
C GLU A 123 -2.66 -7.44 -14.00
N ASP A 124 -3.03 -8.44 -13.16
CA ASP A 124 -3.26 -8.23 -11.72
C ASP A 124 -2.93 -9.44 -10.82
N SER A 125 -1.73 -9.98 -10.96
CA SER A 125 -1.26 -11.09 -10.11
C SER A 125 -1.28 -10.78 -8.61
N TYR A 126 -1.08 -9.51 -8.24
CA TYR A 126 -1.20 -9.07 -6.85
C TYR A 126 -2.63 -9.15 -6.33
N LYS A 127 -3.62 -8.76 -7.13
CA LYS A 127 -5.04 -8.88 -6.77
C LYS A 127 -5.45 -10.34 -6.67
N GLU A 128 -5.00 -11.17 -7.60
CA GLU A 128 -5.28 -12.61 -7.60
C GLU A 128 -4.77 -13.27 -6.32
N LEU A 129 -3.52 -13.01 -5.92
CA LEU A 129 -2.98 -13.51 -4.66
C LEU A 129 -3.87 -13.17 -3.46
N PHE A 130 -4.25 -11.90 -3.33
CA PHE A 130 -5.08 -11.48 -2.19
C PHE A 130 -6.53 -11.90 -2.31
N THR A 131 -7.04 -12.15 -3.52
CA THR A 131 -8.36 -12.77 -3.74
C THR A 131 -8.36 -14.22 -3.25
N ARG A 132 -7.32 -14.98 -3.56
CA ARG A 132 -7.14 -16.35 -3.05
C ARG A 132 -6.97 -16.37 -1.53
N LEU A 133 -6.18 -15.43 -1.00
CA LEU A 133 -6.01 -15.29 0.44
C LEU A 133 -7.33 -14.97 1.14
N LEU A 134 -8.13 -14.05 0.59
CA LEU A 134 -9.46 -13.76 1.10
C LEU A 134 -10.34 -15.01 1.12
N LYS A 135 -10.34 -15.78 0.03
CA LYS A 135 -11.11 -17.02 -0.05
C LYS A 135 -10.70 -18.02 1.05
N ILE A 136 -9.40 -18.21 1.28
CA ILE A 136 -8.90 -19.09 2.35
C ILE A 136 -9.42 -18.63 3.71
N VAL A 137 -9.36 -17.32 3.99
CA VAL A 137 -9.81 -16.73 5.26
C VAL A 137 -11.34 -16.81 5.39
N GLU A 138 -12.10 -16.66 4.30
CA GLU A 138 -13.55 -16.86 4.27
C GLU A 138 -13.94 -18.33 4.50
N ASP A 139 -13.27 -19.28 3.85
CA ASP A 139 -13.50 -20.72 3.99
C ASP A 139 -13.25 -21.19 5.44
N ARG A 140 -12.36 -20.52 6.17
CA ARG A 140 -12.16 -20.70 7.63
C ARG A 140 -13.23 -20.02 8.49
N GLY A 141 -14.19 -19.33 7.89
CA GLY A 141 -15.24 -18.59 8.60
C GLY A 141 -14.73 -17.41 9.41
N GLN A 142 -13.57 -16.84 9.05
CA GLN A 142 -12.98 -15.72 9.78
C GLN A 142 -13.53 -14.35 9.33
N VAL A 143 -14.09 -14.22 8.13
CA VAL A 143 -14.52 -12.93 7.58
C VAL A 143 -15.94 -12.60 8.03
N TRP A 144 -16.09 -11.44 8.61
CA TRP A 144 -17.35 -10.83 8.97
C TRP A 144 -17.58 -9.57 8.12
N ARG A 145 -18.46 -9.68 7.13
CA ARG A 145 -18.81 -8.57 6.21
C ARG A 145 -19.74 -7.59 6.91
N ALA A 146 -19.16 -6.68 7.68
CA ALA A 146 -19.89 -5.73 8.52
C ALA A 146 -19.14 -4.41 8.66
N THR A 147 -19.84 -3.36 9.09
CA THR A 147 -19.29 -2.03 9.29
C THR A 147 -19.01 -1.81 10.77
N VAL A 148 -17.78 -1.39 11.09
CA VAL A 148 -17.44 -0.90 12.43
C VAL A 148 -17.92 0.54 12.54
N GLU A 149 -18.70 0.84 13.58
CA GLU A 149 -19.31 2.15 13.80
C GLU A 149 -18.71 2.89 14.99
N LYS A 150 -18.26 2.18 16.03
CA LYS A 150 -17.68 2.76 17.24
C LYS A 150 -16.78 1.78 17.96
N ILE A 151 -15.74 2.30 18.60
CA ILE A 151 -14.85 1.55 19.48
C ILE A 151 -14.71 2.31 20.81
N ASP A 152 -15.07 1.66 21.91
CA ASP A 152 -14.86 2.14 23.29
C ASP A 152 -13.74 1.30 23.90
N ILE A 153 -12.55 1.88 23.96
CA ILE A 153 -11.34 1.18 24.38
C ILE A 153 -11.36 0.91 25.88
N ASP A 154 -11.86 1.87 26.68
CA ASP A 154 -11.88 1.75 28.13
C ASP A 154 -12.80 0.61 28.60
N LYS A 155 -13.89 0.39 27.87
CA LYS A 155 -14.85 -0.68 28.15
C LYS A 155 -14.57 -1.96 27.37
N LYS A 156 -13.58 -1.95 26.49
CA LYS A 156 -13.34 -3.03 25.51
C LYS A 156 -14.62 -3.43 24.74
N LYS A 157 -15.33 -2.43 24.22
CA LYS A 157 -16.56 -2.59 23.47
C LYS A 157 -16.41 -2.06 22.04
N ILE A 158 -17.05 -2.73 21.10
CA ILE A 158 -17.09 -2.35 19.70
C ILE A 158 -18.52 -2.47 19.18
N VAL A 159 -18.96 -1.47 18.42
CA VAL A 159 -20.25 -1.51 17.71
C VAL A 159 -20.02 -1.89 16.27
N ILE A 160 -20.63 -2.97 15.84
CA ILE A 160 -20.55 -3.53 14.49
C ILE A 160 -21.97 -3.74 13.97
N SER A 161 -22.32 -3.04 12.90
CA SER A 161 -23.67 -3.06 12.30
C SER A 161 -24.77 -2.93 13.36
N SER A 162 -24.67 -1.86 14.17
CA SER A 162 -25.61 -1.46 15.23
C SER A 162 -25.70 -2.40 16.44
N ASN A 163 -24.87 -3.44 16.51
CA ASN A 163 -24.81 -4.34 17.67
C ASN A 163 -23.50 -4.13 18.43
N GLU A 164 -23.59 -4.15 19.77
CA GLU A 164 -22.43 -4.02 20.65
C GLU A 164 -21.84 -5.39 20.98
N TYR A 165 -20.51 -5.50 20.88
CA TYR A 165 -19.73 -6.68 21.20
C TYR A 165 -18.58 -6.34 22.14
N SER A 166 -18.18 -7.28 22.97
CA SER A 166 -16.92 -7.18 23.72
C SER A 166 -15.78 -7.72 22.85
N TYR A 167 -14.59 -7.19 23.03
CA TYR A 167 -13.37 -7.71 22.40
C TYR A 167 -12.26 -7.91 23.43
N GLU A 168 -11.32 -8.78 23.13
CA GLU A 168 -10.09 -8.99 23.91
C GLU A 168 -8.93 -8.22 23.30
N ASN A 169 -8.68 -8.46 22.01
CA ASN A 169 -7.59 -7.85 21.27
C ASN A 169 -8.10 -7.31 19.94
N ILE A 170 -7.50 -6.20 19.50
CA ILE A 170 -7.73 -5.62 18.18
C ILE A 170 -6.40 -5.42 17.46
N ILE A 171 -6.36 -5.88 16.21
CA ILE A 171 -5.38 -5.47 15.20
C ILE A 171 -6.11 -4.55 14.21
N SER A 172 -5.66 -3.31 14.05
CA SER A 172 -6.26 -2.37 13.11
C SER A 172 -5.40 -2.20 11.88
N THR A 173 -6.02 -2.37 10.71
CA THR A 173 -5.44 -2.00 9.40
C THR A 173 -6.17 -0.82 8.77
N LEU A 174 -7.14 -0.27 9.49
CA LEU A 174 -7.92 0.90 9.06
C LEU A 174 -7.03 2.14 8.96
N ASN A 175 -7.39 3.04 8.08
CA ASN A 175 -6.79 4.36 8.02
C ASN A 175 -6.91 5.05 9.40
N LEU A 176 -5.81 5.62 9.88
CA LEU A 176 -5.74 6.23 11.21
C LEU A 176 -6.75 7.37 11.40
N ASN A 177 -7.06 8.13 10.33
CA ASN A 177 -8.14 9.13 10.36
C ASN A 177 -9.51 8.47 10.61
N LEU A 178 -9.78 7.33 9.98
CA LEU A 178 -11.02 6.59 10.21
C LEU A 178 -11.06 6.05 11.63
N LEU A 179 -9.98 5.42 12.08
CA LEU A 179 -9.89 4.84 13.42
C LEU A 179 -10.10 5.92 14.51
N SER A 180 -9.54 7.13 14.32
CA SER A 180 -9.73 8.25 15.26
C SER A 180 -11.19 8.74 15.33
N ARG A 181 -11.97 8.60 14.26
CA ARG A 181 -13.40 8.91 14.25
C ARG A 181 -14.23 7.83 14.94
N LEU A 182 -13.78 6.58 14.90
CA LEU A 182 -14.45 5.46 15.52
C LEU A 182 -14.19 5.38 17.03
N SER A 183 -13.05 5.91 17.51
CA SER A 183 -12.66 5.88 18.92
C SER A 183 -12.26 7.26 19.43
N PRO A 184 -13.02 7.85 20.39
CA PRO A 184 -12.64 9.10 21.05
C PRO A 184 -11.30 9.00 21.79
N GLN A 185 -10.96 7.82 22.34
CA GLN A 185 -9.70 7.59 23.04
C GLN A 185 -8.51 7.70 22.09
N ILE A 186 -8.61 7.12 20.88
CA ILE A 186 -7.60 7.28 19.82
C ILE A 186 -7.45 8.74 19.42
N ALA A 187 -8.56 9.46 19.23
CA ALA A 187 -8.54 10.87 18.90
C ALA A 187 -7.84 11.71 19.99
N ALA A 188 -8.11 11.42 21.26
CA ALA A 188 -7.47 12.09 22.40
C ALA A 188 -5.96 11.79 22.46
N GLU A 189 -5.56 10.55 22.26
CA GLU A 189 -4.15 10.15 22.27
C GLU A 189 -3.35 10.77 21.12
N LEU A 190 -3.93 10.83 19.90
CA LEU A 190 -3.33 11.53 18.76
C LEU A 190 -3.08 13.00 19.09
N LYS A 191 -4.07 13.67 19.71
CA LYS A 191 -3.93 15.07 20.14
C LYS A 191 -2.85 15.23 21.19
N LYS A 192 -2.79 14.35 22.20
CA LYS A 192 -1.77 14.34 23.25
C LYS A 192 -0.37 14.17 22.66
N GLN A 193 -0.20 13.27 21.70
CA GLN A 193 1.06 13.03 21.00
C GLN A 193 1.36 14.09 19.92
N LYS A 194 0.49 15.10 19.75
CA LYS A 194 0.59 16.15 18.72
C LYS A 194 0.70 15.58 17.30
N ILE A 195 0.03 14.46 17.05
CA ILE A 195 -0.06 13.86 15.72
C ILE A 195 -1.16 14.57 14.92
N ASP A 196 -0.76 15.41 13.99
CA ASP A 196 -1.69 16.08 13.09
C ASP A 196 -1.87 15.24 11.81
N LEU A 197 -3.02 14.58 11.70
CA LEU A 197 -3.35 13.75 10.56
C LEU A 197 -3.69 14.58 9.30
N SER A 198 -4.11 15.83 9.47
CA SER A 198 -4.49 16.69 8.34
C SER A 198 -3.29 17.17 7.53
N THR A 199 -2.16 17.40 8.19
CA THR A 199 -0.92 17.85 7.55
C THR A 199 -0.12 16.71 6.93
N LYS A 200 -0.42 15.46 7.30
CA LYS A 200 0.34 14.26 6.92
C LYS A 200 -0.34 13.39 5.87
N SER A 201 -1.48 13.79 5.39
CA SER A 201 -2.17 13.14 4.28
C SER A 201 -2.09 14.02 3.03
N LYS A 202 -1.69 13.43 1.92
CA LYS A 202 -1.73 14.06 0.61
C LYS A 202 -2.56 13.24 -0.36
N SER A 203 -3.27 13.94 -1.24
CA SER A 203 -3.91 13.32 -2.39
C SER A 203 -2.84 12.91 -3.39
N PHE A 204 -2.96 11.69 -3.91
CA PHE A 204 -2.20 11.23 -5.06
C PHE A 204 -3.13 11.06 -6.24
N TYR A 205 -2.70 11.51 -7.37
CA TYR A 205 -3.37 11.29 -8.64
C TYR A 205 -2.63 10.17 -9.37
N LYS A 206 -3.38 9.19 -9.83
CA LYS A 206 -2.87 8.16 -10.71
C LYS A 206 -3.57 8.30 -12.04
N CYS A 207 -2.82 8.22 -13.08
CA CYS A 207 -3.31 8.22 -14.43
C CYS A 207 -2.68 7.03 -15.12
N ASN A 208 -3.51 6.08 -15.51
CA ASN A 208 -3.08 4.92 -16.26
C ASN A 208 -3.25 5.27 -17.74
N TYR A 209 -2.16 5.28 -18.45
CA TYR A 209 -2.20 5.28 -19.90
C TYR A 209 -1.87 3.87 -20.37
N SER A 210 -2.75 3.26 -21.12
CA SER A 210 -2.46 1.98 -21.75
C SER A 210 -1.79 2.25 -23.09
N PHE A 211 -0.52 1.90 -23.19
CA PHE A 211 0.20 1.78 -24.44
C PHE A 211 0.51 0.32 -24.67
N THR A 212 0.32 -0.17 -25.88
CA THR A 212 0.92 -1.45 -26.26
C THR A 212 2.44 -1.31 -26.30
N VAL A 213 3.16 -2.42 -26.14
CA VAL A 213 4.64 -2.42 -26.26
C VAL A 213 5.07 -1.84 -27.61
N ASN A 214 4.34 -2.14 -28.67
CA ASN A 214 4.64 -1.62 -30.02
C ASN A 214 4.51 -0.10 -30.09
N GLU A 215 3.44 0.48 -29.52
CA GLU A 215 3.27 1.93 -29.45
C GLU A 215 4.38 2.57 -28.59
N ALA A 216 4.72 1.98 -27.46
CA ALA A 216 5.80 2.49 -26.62
C ALA A 216 7.16 2.44 -27.33
N MET A 217 7.43 1.40 -28.13
CA MET A 217 8.64 1.31 -28.96
C MET A 217 8.65 2.36 -30.06
N GLU A 218 7.51 2.60 -30.72
CA GLU A 218 7.38 3.63 -31.76
C GLU A 218 7.69 5.04 -31.20
N TYR A 219 7.17 5.35 -30.03
CA TYR A 219 7.42 6.63 -29.34
C TYR A 219 8.75 6.68 -28.60
N LYS A 220 9.58 5.61 -28.61
CA LYS A 220 10.83 5.51 -27.85
C LYS A 220 10.67 5.90 -26.39
N HIS A 221 9.60 5.41 -25.77
CA HIS A 221 9.26 5.77 -24.42
C HIS A 221 10.38 5.35 -23.44
N PRO A 222 10.86 6.24 -22.55
CA PRO A 222 11.99 5.95 -21.65
C PRO A 222 11.76 4.72 -20.75
N SER A 223 10.51 4.39 -20.43
CA SER A 223 10.17 3.24 -19.59
C SER A 223 10.57 1.88 -20.18
N LEU A 224 10.83 1.80 -21.50
CA LEU A 224 11.27 0.54 -22.12
C LEU A 224 12.65 0.06 -21.63
N SER A 225 13.45 0.95 -21.06
CA SER A 225 14.77 0.62 -20.47
C SER A 225 14.73 0.50 -18.96
N TYR A 226 13.60 0.83 -18.32
CA TYR A 226 13.44 0.90 -16.87
C TYR A 226 12.05 0.38 -16.47
N ASP A 227 11.99 -0.35 -15.36
CA ASP A 227 10.72 -0.77 -14.77
C ASP A 227 10.03 0.39 -14.05
N TYR A 228 10.83 1.27 -13.44
CA TYR A 228 10.38 2.49 -12.77
C TYR A 228 11.19 3.69 -13.19
N ILE A 229 10.51 4.82 -13.40
CA ILE A 229 11.17 6.11 -13.58
C ILE A 229 10.57 7.12 -12.59
N TYR A 230 11.41 7.72 -11.77
CA TYR A 230 11.05 8.88 -10.94
C TYR A 230 11.36 10.17 -11.69
N SER A 231 10.48 11.18 -11.61
CA SER A 231 10.70 12.48 -12.27
C SER A 231 10.52 13.65 -11.32
N ILE A 232 11.34 14.68 -11.53
CA ILE A 232 11.26 15.95 -10.79
C ILE A 232 10.68 17.11 -11.62
N ASP A 233 10.62 16.99 -12.92
CA ASP A 233 10.21 18.06 -13.84
C ASP A 233 9.07 17.70 -14.81
N ALA A 234 8.81 16.43 -15.08
CA ALA A 234 7.65 16.00 -15.87
C ALA A 234 6.31 16.25 -15.15
N ASP A 235 5.18 16.21 -15.85
CA ASP A 235 3.83 16.34 -15.26
C ASP A 235 3.49 15.20 -14.28
N TRP A 236 4.20 14.11 -14.36
CA TRP A 236 4.10 12.94 -13.47
C TRP A 236 5.31 12.87 -12.54
N THR A 237 5.15 12.21 -11.37
CA THR A 237 6.23 12.00 -10.39
C THR A 237 6.86 10.62 -10.47
N ARG A 238 6.10 9.64 -10.94
CA ARG A 238 6.56 8.29 -11.19
C ARG A 238 5.87 7.73 -12.43
N CYS A 239 6.65 7.10 -13.26
CA CYS A 239 6.19 6.29 -14.38
C CYS A 239 6.60 4.84 -14.11
N THR A 240 5.74 3.89 -14.42
CA THR A 240 6.05 2.48 -14.26
C THR A 240 5.58 1.73 -15.48
N TYR A 241 6.44 0.89 -16.02
CA TYR A 241 6.10 -0.09 -17.03
C TYR A 241 5.62 -1.36 -16.32
N PHE A 242 4.47 -1.87 -16.73
CA PHE A 242 3.89 -3.07 -16.14
C PHE A 242 3.11 -3.85 -17.20
N ASN A 243 3.60 -5.04 -17.55
CA ASN A 243 3.09 -5.81 -18.69
C ASN A 243 3.04 -4.93 -19.95
N ASP A 244 1.85 -4.73 -20.54
CA ASP A 244 1.64 -3.92 -21.72
C ASP A 244 1.17 -2.48 -21.40
N TYR A 245 1.26 -2.06 -20.14
CA TYR A 245 0.76 -0.76 -19.68
C TYR A 245 1.86 0.13 -19.14
N ILE A 246 1.70 1.43 -19.37
CA ILE A 246 2.50 2.46 -18.73
C ILE A 246 1.60 3.19 -17.73
N VAL A 247 2.01 3.21 -16.47
CA VAL A 247 1.26 3.85 -15.38
C VAL A 247 1.98 5.09 -14.91
N TYR A 248 1.32 6.23 -15.01
CA TYR A 248 1.83 7.51 -14.49
C TYR A 248 1.17 7.83 -13.15
N GLU A 249 1.99 8.24 -12.20
CA GLU A 249 1.54 8.67 -10.88
C GLU A 249 2.01 10.10 -10.62
N SER A 250 1.15 10.93 -10.03
CA SER A 250 1.49 12.30 -9.68
C SER A 250 0.87 12.72 -8.35
N ALA A 251 1.54 13.62 -7.64
CA ALA A 251 0.97 14.33 -6.48
C ALA A 251 0.02 15.46 -6.89
N LYS A 252 -0.11 15.76 -8.18
CA LYS A 252 -1.00 16.78 -8.77
C LYS A 252 -1.74 16.15 -9.94
N PRO A 253 -2.87 16.71 -10.39
CA PRO A 253 -3.52 16.27 -11.62
C PRO A 253 -2.55 16.30 -12.80
N ILE A 254 -2.51 15.20 -13.55
CA ILE A 254 -1.69 15.11 -14.76
C ILE A 254 -2.48 15.79 -15.88
N LYS A 255 -1.92 16.79 -16.52
CA LYS A 255 -2.62 17.58 -17.56
C LYS A 255 -2.77 16.83 -18.87
N GLY A 256 -1.88 15.88 -19.16
CA GLY A 256 -2.04 14.93 -20.26
C GLY A 256 -1.95 15.50 -21.68
N GLU A 257 -1.44 16.72 -21.85
CA GLU A 257 -1.36 17.36 -23.17
C GLU A 257 -0.39 16.67 -24.16
N ASN A 258 0.50 15.81 -23.62
CA ASN A 258 1.54 15.12 -24.40
C ASN A 258 1.55 13.60 -24.22
N ILE A 259 0.47 13.01 -23.70
CA ILE A 259 0.41 11.59 -23.47
C ILE A 259 -0.77 11.03 -24.28
N GLU A 260 -0.47 10.31 -25.32
CA GLU A 260 -1.44 9.58 -26.13
C GLU A 260 -1.80 8.26 -25.43
N GLY A 261 -3.06 7.85 -25.53
CA GLY A 261 -3.55 6.60 -24.94
C GLY A 261 -4.87 6.75 -24.19
N ASN A 262 -5.42 5.64 -23.72
CA ASN A 262 -6.63 5.63 -22.90
C ASN A 262 -6.36 6.12 -21.49
N LYS A 263 -6.90 7.30 -21.16
CA LYS A 263 -6.72 7.94 -19.87
C LYS A 263 -7.72 7.42 -18.86
N ILE A 264 -7.23 6.86 -17.75
CA ILE A 264 -8.05 6.53 -16.59
C ILE A 264 -7.55 7.37 -15.41
N ASP A 265 -8.25 8.45 -15.09
CA ASP A 265 -7.90 9.31 -13.97
C ASP A 265 -8.39 8.73 -12.66
N MET A 266 -7.49 8.58 -11.70
CA MET A 266 -7.80 8.23 -10.32
C MET A 266 -7.26 9.24 -9.33
N LYS A 267 -8.10 9.62 -8.40
CA LYS A 267 -7.68 10.39 -7.25
C LYS A 267 -7.68 9.51 -6.00
N PHE A 268 -6.51 9.32 -5.41
CA PHE A 268 -6.38 8.73 -4.09
C PHE A 268 -6.21 9.83 -3.05
N GLU A 269 -7.09 9.86 -2.09
CA GLU A 269 -7.01 10.80 -0.98
C GLU A 269 -6.39 10.10 0.25
N ASN A 270 -5.72 10.90 1.08
CA ASN A 270 -5.25 10.48 2.40
C ASN A 270 -4.20 9.37 2.40
N LEU A 271 -3.23 9.41 1.49
CA LEU A 271 -2.03 8.61 1.66
C LEU A 271 -1.26 9.10 2.89
N PRO A 272 -0.91 8.21 3.84
CA PRO A 272 -0.13 8.58 4.99
C PRO A 272 1.29 8.97 4.56
N ILE A 273 1.65 10.23 4.77
CA ILE A 273 3.02 10.70 4.57
C ILE A 273 3.60 11.00 5.95
N GLN A 274 4.57 10.19 6.34
CA GLN A 274 5.29 10.40 7.59
C GLN A 274 6.30 11.54 7.39
N ILE A 275 5.93 12.75 7.78
CA ILE A 275 6.77 13.93 7.57
C ILE A 275 7.78 14.14 8.70
N GLU A 276 7.44 13.80 9.95
CA GLU A 276 8.25 14.12 11.13
C GLU A 276 8.38 12.98 12.14
N TYR A 277 7.79 11.81 11.86
CA TYR A 277 7.85 10.67 12.77
C TYR A 277 8.99 9.74 12.39
N SER A 278 9.97 9.66 13.26
CA SER A 278 11.03 8.65 13.20
C SER A 278 10.57 7.27 13.67
N LYS A 279 9.36 7.16 14.23
CA LYS A 279 8.80 5.91 14.74
C LYS A 279 7.48 5.60 14.07
N ASN A 280 7.30 4.34 13.67
CA ASN A 280 6.01 3.81 13.28
C ASN A 280 5.04 3.84 14.46
N ILE A 281 3.77 4.06 14.20
CA ILE A 281 2.73 3.86 15.21
C ILE A 281 2.41 2.36 15.23
N ASP A 282 3.06 1.63 16.10
CA ASP A 282 2.93 0.18 16.17
C ASP A 282 1.77 -0.25 17.06
N GLU A 283 1.46 0.58 18.06
CA GLU A 283 0.34 0.41 18.99
C GLU A 283 -0.21 1.76 19.42
N MET A 284 -1.51 1.83 19.65
CA MET A 284 -2.16 3.00 20.22
C MET A 284 -3.34 2.57 21.09
N CYS A 285 -3.31 2.95 22.36
CA CYS A 285 -4.33 2.61 23.35
C CYS A 285 -4.64 1.09 23.43
N GLY A 286 -3.65 0.23 23.31
CA GLY A 286 -3.81 -1.24 23.32
C GLY A 286 -4.31 -1.85 22.03
N ILE A 287 -4.46 -1.06 20.96
CA ILE A 287 -4.76 -1.56 19.61
C ILE A 287 -3.45 -1.68 18.83
N LYS A 288 -3.15 -2.88 18.34
CA LYS A 288 -2.01 -3.11 17.43
C LYS A 288 -2.30 -2.51 16.06
N MET A 289 -1.37 -1.70 15.56
CA MET A 289 -1.50 -1.01 14.27
C MET A 289 -0.70 -1.75 13.21
N LEU A 290 -1.33 -2.11 12.09
CA LEU A 290 -0.71 -2.93 11.06
C LEU A 290 -0.95 -2.36 9.66
N GLY A 291 0.14 -2.24 8.91
CA GLY A 291 0.11 -1.77 7.54
C GLY A 291 0.14 -0.24 7.41
N ARG A 292 0.36 0.19 6.19
CA ARG A 292 0.65 1.58 5.81
C ARG A 292 -0.32 2.62 6.39
N PHE A 293 -1.61 2.32 6.33
CA PHE A 293 -2.65 3.29 6.70
C PHE A 293 -2.88 3.37 8.21
N ALA A 294 -2.76 2.25 8.93
CA ALA A 294 -2.91 2.21 10.37
C ALA A 294 -1.66 2.77 11.07
N GLN A 295 -0.47 2.34 10.66
CA GLN A 295 0.79 2.82 11.19
C GLN A 295 1.14 4.25 10.77
N TRP A 296 0.33 4.86 9.91
CA TRP A 296 0.54 6.18 9.33
C TRP A 296 1.91 6.35 8.68
N ASN A 297 2.37 5.29 8.01
CA ASN A 297 3.69 5.22 7.39
C ASN A 297 3.61 4.63 5.97
N HIS A 298 3.82 5.47 4.96
CA HIS A 298 3.74 5.07 3.56
C HIS A 298 4.85 4.11 3.11
N LYS A 299 5.91 3.95 3.89
CA LYS A 299 7.03 3.04 3.58
C LYS A 299 6.68 1.58 3.87
N VAL A 300 5.69 1.31 4.73
CA VAL A 300 5.32 -0.05 5.09
C VAL A 300 4.82 -0.82 3.87
N LYS A 301 5.45 -1.95 3.60
CA LYS A 301 5.18 -2.86 2.49
C LYS A 301 4.62 -4.20 3.00
N ALA A 302 4.15 -5.04 2.09
CA ALA A 302 3.53 -6.32 2.44
C ALA A 302 4.50 -7.28 3.17
N ASN A 303 5.78 -7.31 2.79
CA ASN A 303 6.79 -8.11 3.48
C ASN A 303 7.00 -7.65 4.94
N GLU A 304 7.04 -6.35 5.20
CA GLU A 304 7.18 -5.82 6.57
C GLU A 304 5.94 -6.11 7.42
N VAL A 305 4.76 -6.16 6.79
CA VAL A 305 3.52 -6.62 7.46
C VAL A 305 3.64 -8.09 7.84
N LEU A 306 4.09 -8.92 6.90
CA LEU A 306 4.28 -10.36 7.12
C LEU A 306 5.26 -10.63 8.25
N ASP A 307 6.45 -10.01 8.20
CA ASP A 307 7.51 -10.16 9.20
C ASP A 307 7.02 -9.74 10.59
N ARG A 308 6.28 -8.63 10.65
CA ARG A 308 5.72 -8.13 11.91
C ARG A 308 4.68 -9.07 12.51
N VAL A 309 3.76 -9.58 11.70
CA VAL A 309 2.73 -10.52 12.19
C VAL A 309 3.39 -11.80 12.70
N LYS A 310 4.39 -12.32 11.99
CA LYS A 310 5.17 -13.47 12.45
C LYS A 310 5.81 -13.22 13.82
N SER A 311 6.42 -12.04 14.02
CA SER A 311 7.03 -11.69 15.31
C SER A 311 6.05 -11.53 16.47
N TRP A 312 4.75 -11.55 16.24
CA TRP A 312 3.74 -11.55 17.31
C TRP A 312 3.30 -12.96 17.72
N ILE A 313 3.61 -13.96 16.88
CA ILE A 313 3.24 -15.36 17.08
C ILE A 313 4.39 -16.13 17.74
N ASP A 314 5.63 -15.74 17.42
CA ASP A 314 6.86 -16.28 18.03
C ASP A 314 7.02 -15.78 19.48
#